data_364601f606d3ac4ce81d4e3f3e8f374b
#
_entry.id   364601f606d3ac4ce81d4e3f3e8f374b
#
_cell.length_a   1.000
_cell.length_b   1.000
_cell.length_c   1.000
_cell.angle_alpha   90.00
_cell.angle_beta   90.00
_cell.angle_gamma   90.00
#
_symmetry.space_group_name_H-M   'P 1'
#
loop_
_entity.id
_entity.type
_entity.pdbx_description
1 polymer ?
#
loop_
_entity_poly.entity_id
_entity_poly.type
_entity_poly.pdbx_seq_one_letter_code
_entity_poly.pdbx_strand_id
1 'polypeptide(L)'
;AVFIPSRASEIGLLAAQLAFHDVKVPLLGTNGWNSPDFLRTADRTVDGAVFVDGFFAESANAGVQDFVQRFQKRFQSSPTLFTMQGYDAAKLVLEAIRRGATSGEAVREFLTTQRDLPTLMGPAGFGAEGTLQRPLVLLQVKHGKFVQLD
;
A
#
# COMPACT_ATOMS: atom_id res chain seq x y z
N ALA A 1 1.32 -18.83 13.56
CA ALA A 1 1.06 -18.07 12.31
C ALA A 1 1.94 -18.58 11.19
N VAL A 2 1.48 -18.49 9.96
CA VAL A 2 2.26 -18.76 8.74
C VAL A 2 2.39 -17.46 7.96
N PHE A 3 3.63 -17.07 7.66
CA PHE A 3 3.91 -15.91 6.81
C PHE A 3 4.11 -16.37 5.37
N ILE A 4 3.33 -15.81 4.43
CA ILE A 4 3.30 -16.20 3.02
C ILE A 4 3.55 -14.98 2.15
N PRO A 5 4.80 -14.65 1.80
CA PRO A 5 5.13 -13.51 0.94
C PRO A 5 4.90 -13.87 -0.54
N SER A 6 3.65 -14.10 -0.90
CA SER A 6 3.23 -14.51 -2.25
C SER A 6 2.37 -13.45 -2.93
N ARG A 7 2.08 -13.66 -4.21
CA ARG A 7 1.14 -12.85 -4.99
C ARG A 7 -0.30 -13.27 -4.72
N ALA A 8 -1.23 -12.38 -5.00
CA ALA A 8 -2.67 -12.62 -4.89
C ALA A 8 -3.15 -13.90 -5.63
N SER A 9 -2.53 -14.22 -6.77
CA SER A 9 -2.86 -15.41 -7.57
C SER A 9 -2.44 -16.74 -6.93
N GLU A 10 -1.50 -16.72 -6.00
CA GLU A 10 -0.93 -17.92 -5.39
C GLU A 10 -1.51 -18.21 -4.02
N ILE A 11 -1.82 -17.17 -3.25
CA ILE A 11 -2.27 -17.31 -1.87
C ILE A 11 -3.60 -18.08 -1.77
N GLY A 12 -4.52 -17.92 -2.70
CA GLY A 12 -5.78 -18.65 -2.71
C GLY A 12 -5.58 -20.16 -2.74
N LEU A 13 -4.64 -20.63 -3.58
CA LEU A 13 -4.29 -22.05 -3.67
C LEU A 13 -3.58 -22.54 -2.40
N LEU A 14 -2.62 -21.75 -1.89
CA LEU A 14 -1.89 -22.09 -0.67
C LEU A 14 -2.81 -22.15 0.55
N ALA A 15 -3.72 -21.19 0.71
CA ALA A 15 -4.69 -21.17 1.79
C ALA A 15 -5.64 -22.37 1.71
N ALA A 16 -6.10 -22.73 0.52
CA ALA A 16 -6.93 -23.91 0.31
C ALA A 16 -6.19 -25.20 0.68
N GLN A 17 -4.90 -25.34 0.33
CA GLN A 17 -4.07 -26.47 0.73
C GLN A 17 -3.85 -26.54 2.24
N LEU A 18 -3.58 -25.42 2.90
CA LEU A 18 -3.46 -25.37 4.36
C LEU A 18 -4.77 -25.79 5.03
N ALA A 19 -5.91 -25.31 4.53
CA ALA A 19 -7.23 -25.71 5.04
C ALA A 19 -7.50 -27.21 4.80
N PHE A 20 -7.15 -27.75 3.64
CA PHE A 20 -7.30 -29.17 3.32
C PHE A 20 -6.51 -30.06 4.28
N HIS A 21 -5.32 -29.63 4.70
CA HIS A 21 -4.48 -30.30 5.68
C HIS A 21 -4.80 -29.93 7.14
N ASP A 22 -5.95 -29.30 7.39
CA ASP A 22 -6.44 -28.91 8.73
C ASP A 22 -5.47 -27.98 9.48
N VAL A 23 -4.66 -27.21 8.75
CA VAL A 23 -3.73 -26.21 9.32
C VAL A 23 -4.51 -24.92 9.62
N LYS A 24 -4.98 -24.80 10.85
CA LYS A 24 -5.78 -23.63 11.36
C LYS A 24 -4.89 -22.66 12.11
N VAL A 25 -4.14 -21.85 11.39
CA VAL A 25 -3.25 -20.83 11.96
C VAL A 25 -3.48 -19.46 11.31
N PRO A 26 -3.20 -18.36 12.01
CA PRO A 26 -3.26 -17.04 11.40
C PRO A 26 -2.33 -16.95 10.18
N LEU A 27 -2.84 -16.43 9.07
CA LEU A 27 -2.08 -16.18 7.85
C LEU A 27 -1.61 -14.73 7.83
N LEU A 28 -0.33 -14.55 7.56
CA LEU A 28 0.31 -13.24 7.45
C LEU A 28 0.89 -13.05 6.05
N GLY A 29 0.75 -11.86 5.49
CA GLY A 29 1.18 -11.58 4.13
C GLY A 29 1.78 -10.20 3.90
N THR A 30 1.97 -9.90 2.63
CA THR A 30 2.53 -8.64 2.14
C THR A 30 1.54 -7.92 1.22
N ASN A 31 1.92 -6.73 0.76
CA ASN A 31 1.16 -5.93 -0.19
C ASN A 31 0.77 -6.66 -1.50
N GLY A 32 1.42 -7.78 -1.82
CA GLY A 32 1.03 -8.64 -2.94
C GLY A 32 -0.38 -9.21 -2.81
N TRP A 33 -0.99 -9.17 -1.62
CA TRP A 33 -2.35 -9.62 -1.37
C TRP A 33 -3.42 -8.54 -1.59
N ASN A 34 -3.04 -7.26 -1.68
CA ASN A 34 -3.99 -6.17 -1.90
C ASN A 34 -4.46 -6.13 -3.36
N SER A 35 -5.34 -7.04 -3.69
CA SER A 35 -5.91 -7.17 -5.02
C SER A 35 -7.36 -7.65 -4.92
N PRO A 36 -8.30 -7.09 -5.72
CA PRO A 36 -9.66 -7.61 -5.83
C PRO A 36 -9.70 -9.09 -6.23
N ASP A 37 -8.73 -9.55 -7.02
CA ASP A 37 -8.63 -10.94 -7.44
C ASP A 37 -8.35 -11.88 -6.27
N PHE A 38 -7.58 -11.44 -5.29
CA PHE A 38 -7.34 -12.21 -4.08
C PHE A 38 -8.65 -12.53 -3.34
N LEU A 39 -9.49 -11.55 -3.09
CA LEU A 39 -10.78 -11.74 -2.40
C LEU A 39 -11.72 -12.66 -3.19
N ARG A 40 -11.64 -12.64 -4.52
CA ARG A 40 -12.47 -13.48 -5.40
C ARG A 40 -12.00 -14.94 -5.43
N THR A 41 -10.68 -15.18 -5.37
CA THR A 41 -10.09 -16.52 -5.54
C THR A 41 -9.84 -17.25 -4.24
N ALA A 42 -9.61 -16.53 -3.15
CA ALA A 42 -9.17 -17.11 -1.88
C ALA A 42 -10.31 -17.58 -0.96
N ASP A 43 -11.57 -17.26 -1.31
CA ASP A 43 -12.77 -17.64 -0.57
C ASP A 43 -12.66 -17.37 0.95
N ARG A 44 -13.46 -18.04 1.76
CA ARG A 44 -13.48 -17.90 3.24
C ARG A 44 -12.25 -18.46 3.94
N THR A 45 -11.41 -19.20 3.24
CA THR A 45 -10.19 -19.82 3.81
C THR A 45 -9.16 -18.78 4.29
N VAL A 46 -9.23 -17.55 3.78
CA VAL A 46 -8.36 -16.44 4.18
C VAL A 46 -9.00 -15.44 5.13
N ASP A 47 -10.22 -15.71 5.62
CA ASP A 47 -10.86 -14.80 6.56
C ASP A 47 -10.05 -14.72 7.86
N GLY A 48 -9.81 -13.50 8.34
CA GLY A 48 -8.89 -13.25 9.45
C GLY A 48 -7.42 -13.08 9.07
N ALA A 49 -7.03 -13.35 7.83
CA ALA A 49 -5.66 -13.13 7.37
C ALA A 49 -5.27 -11.65 7.44
N VAL A 50 -4.01 -11.36 7.83
CA VAL A 50 -3.49 -10.00 8.02
C VAL A 50 -2.29 -9.78 7.12
N PHE A 51 -2.21 -8.62 6.51
CA PHE A 51 -1.07 -8.25 5.67
C PHE A 51 -0.76 -6.76 5.75
N VAL A 52 0.47 -6.40 5.39
CA VAL A 52 0.91 -5.00 5.36
C VAL A 52 0.84 -4.45 3.94
N ASP A 53 0.43 -3.19 3.81
CA ASP A 53 0.49 -2.44 2.55
C ASP A 53 0.95 -1.00 2.76
N GLY A 54 1.40 -0.38 1.69
CA GLY A 54 1.73 1.04 1.65
C GLY A 54 0.58 1.94 1.19
N PHE A 55 -0.57 1.36 0.80
CA PHE A 55 -1.74 2.10 0.34
C PHE A 55 -3.02 1.30 0.51
N PHE A 56 -4.08 1.98 0.98
CA PHE A 56 -5.42 1.42 1.06
C PHE A 56 -6.43 2.46 0.55
N ALA A 57 -7.09 2.16 -0.58
CA ALA A 57 -7.99 3.10 -1.25
C ALA A 57 -9.25 3.44 -0.42
N GLU A 58 -9.70 2.52 0.42
CA GLU A 58 -10.85 2.69 1.31
C GLU A 58 -10.46 3.23 2.70
N SER A 59 -9.23 3.72 2.87
CA SER A 59 -8.78 4.34 4.12
C SER A 59 -9.67 5.52 4.52
N ALA A 60 -9.92 5.68 5.82
CA ALA A 60 -10.64 6.81 6.37
C ALA A 60 -9.87 8.15 6.30
N ASN A 61 -8.59 8.13 5.88
CA ASN A 61 -7.80 9.34 5.72
C ASN A 61 -8.40 10.26 4.65
N ALA A 62 -8.73 11.50 5.03
CA ALA A 62 -9.36 12.47 4.14
C ALA A 62 -8.53 12.78 2.87
N GLY A 63 -7.19 12.81 2.98
CA GLY A 63 -6.30 13.02 1.84
C GLY A 63 -6.34 11.86 0.85
N VAL A 64 -6.43 10.62 1.35
CA VAL A 64 -6.60 9.42 0.52
C VAL A 64 -7.95 9.45 -0.19
N GLN A 65 -9.03 9.77 0.53
CA GLN A 65 -10.37 9.85 -0.04
C GLN A 65 -10.46 10.89 -1.17
N ASP A 66 -9.92 12.10 -0.96
CA ASP A 66 -9.87 13.14 -2.00
C ASP A 66 -9.07 12.68 -3.23
N PHE A 67 -7.91 12.06 -3.02
CA PHE A 67 -7.10 11.50 -4.10
C PHE A 67 -7.87 10.44 -4.88
N VAL A 68 -8.49 9.48 -4.20
CA VAL A 68 -9.27 8.40 -4.82
C VAL A 68 -10.43 8.97 -5.64
N GLN A 69 -11.20 9.91 -5.10
CA GLN A 69 -12.32 10.54 -5.81
C GLN A 69 -11.86 11.27 -7.07
N ARG A 70 -10.79 12.08 -6.99
CA ARG A 70 -10.23 12.80 -8.14
C ARG A 70 -9.69 11.81 -9.19
N PHE A 71 -9.02 10.76 -8.76
CA PHE A 71 -8.49 9.75 -9.66
C PHE A 71 -9.62 9.01 -10.39
N GLN A 72 -10.64 8.54 -9.66
CA GLN A 72 -11.79 7.86 -10.24
C GLN A 72 -12.57 8.76 -11.22
N LYS A 73 -12.76 10.04 -10.88
CA LYS A 73 -13.41 11.00 -11.78
C LYS A 73 -12.63 11.18 -13.08
N ARG A 74 -11.29 11.16 -13.03
CA ARG A 74 -10.42 11.42 -14.20
C ARG A 74 -10.20 10.19 -15.05
N PHE A 75 -10.06 9.01 -14.43
CA PHE A 75 -9.59 7.80 -15.10
C PHE A 75 -10.62 6.66 -15.12
N GLN A 76 -11.79 6.85 -14.49
CA GLN A 76 -12.87 5.84 -14.39
C GLN A 76 -12.41 4.49 -13.84
N SER A 77 -11.40 4.49 -12.98
CA SER A 77 -10.80 3.31 -12.35
C SER A 77 -10.32 3.64 -10.94
N SER A 78 -10.16 2.63 -10.11
CA SER A 78 -9.59 2.81 -8.77
C SER A 78 -8.07 2.90 -8.82
N PRO A 79 -7.45 3.80 -8.02
CA PRO A 79 -6.00 3.86 -7.94
C PRO A 79 -5.42 2.64 -7.24
N THR A 80 -4.21 2.27 -7.62
CA THR A 80 -3.43 1.19 -7.01
C THR A 80 -2.28 1.76 -6.20
N LEU A 81 -1.54 0.89 -5.49
CA LEU A 81 -0.28 1.26 -4.83
C LEU A 81 0.69 1.98 -5.79
N PHE A 82 0.85 1.47 -7.02
CA PHE A 82 1.75 2.09 -8.01
C PHE A 82 1.27 3.47 -8.47
N THR A 83 -0.04 3.64 -8.60
CA THR A 83 -0.64 4.94 -8.93
C THR A 83 -0.36 5.97 -7.84
N MET A 84 -0.54 5.57 -6.58
CA MET A 84 -0.24 6.43 -5.44
C MET A 84 1.24 6.78 -5.35
N GLN A 85 2.13 5.80 -5.58
CA GLN A 85 3.58 6.06 -5.60
C GLN A 85 3.99 7.06 -6.68
N GLY A 86 3.43 6.94 -7.89
CA GLY A 86 3.67 7.92 -8.96
C GLY A 86 3.15 9.31 -8.60
N TYR A 87 1.98 9.41 -7.97
CA TYR A 87 1.44 10.67 -7.48
C TYR A 87 2.34 11.31 -6.41
N ASP A 88 2.76 10.55 -5.41
CA ASP A 88 3.65 11.03 -4.35
C ASP A 88 5.01 11.46 -4.94
N ALA A 89 5.61 10.67 -5.82
CA ALA A 89 6.88 11.01 -6.46
C ALA A 89 6.80 12.34 -7.19
N ALA A 90 5.77 12.55 -8.02
CA ALA A 90 5.56 13.81 -8.72
C ALA A 90 5.36 14.98 -7.75
N LYS A 91 4.56 14.78 -6.70
CA LYS A 91 4.29 15.80 -5.68
C LYS A 91 5.56 16.20 -4.93
N LEU A 92 6.41 15.26 -4.57
CA LEU A 92 7.67 15.52 -3.87
C LEU A 92 8.66 16.28 -4.74
N VAL A 93 8.77 15.95 -6.02
CA VAL A 93 9.62 16.71 -6.98
C VAL A 93 9.07 18.14 -7.15
N LEU A 94 7.77 18.31 -7.30
CA LEU A 94 7.16 19.64 -7.40
C LEU A 94 7.37 20.48 -6.12
N GLU A 95 7.35 19.85 -4.95
CA GLU A 95 7.64 20.55 -3.68
C GLU A 95 9.11 20.98 -3.62
N ALA A 96 10.05 20.14 -4.05
CA ALA A 96 11.46 20.52 -4.15
C ALA A 96 11.65 21.76 -5.06
N ILE A 97 11.02 21.75 -6.22
CA ILE A 97 11.07 22.88 -7.17
C ILE A 97 10.48 24.16 -6.54
N ARG A 98 9.36 24.05 -5.86
CA ARG A 98 8.73 25.19 -5.14
C ARG A 98 9.66 25.76 -4.04
N ARG A 99 10.51 24.92 -3.46
CA ARG A 99 11.51 25.31 -2.46
C ARG A 99 12.82 25.79 -3.09
N GLY A 100 12.86 25.96 -4.42
CA GLY A 100 13.98 26.55 -5.14
C GLY A 100 14.99 25.56 -5.71
N ALA A 101 14.69 24.26 -5.73
CA ALA A 101 15.54 23.28 -6.38
C ALA A 101 15.43 23.44 -7.92
N THR A 102 16.56 23.81 -8.57
CA THR A 102 16.60 24.11 -10.01
C THR A 102 17.41 23.06 -10.80
N SER A 103 17.93 22.04 -10.15
CA SER A 103 18.67 20.95 -10.76
C SER A 103 18.31 19.61 -10.14
N GLY A 104 18.63 18.51 -10.81
CA GLY A 104 18.39 17.16 -10.29
C GLY A 104 19.16 16.91 -8.98
N GLU A 105 20.38 17.49 -8.84
CA GLU A 105 21.15 17.39 -7.60
C GLU A 105 20.48 18.14 -6.46
N ALA A 106 19.99 19.35 -6.70
CA ALA A 106 19.25 20.13 -5.70
C ALA A 106 17.94 19.43 -5.27
N VAL A 107 17.23 18.78 -6.21
CA VAL A 107 16.07 17.95 -5.89
C VAL A 107 16.48 16.78 -5.01
N ARG A 108 17.54 16.06 -5.34
CA ARG A 108 18.05 14.94 -4.54
C ARG A 108 18.43 15.40 -3.13
N GLU A 109 19.18 16.49 -3.02
CA GLU A 109 19.57 17.06 -1.74
C GLU A 109 18.34 17.44 -0.88
N PHE A 110 17.36 18.13 -1.47
CA PHE A 110 16.11 18.44 -0.80
C PHE A 110 15.42 17.17 -0.27
N LEU A 111 15.24 16.16 -1.11
CA LEU A 111 14.54 14.93 -0.72
C LEU A 111 15.27 14.15 0.38
N THR A 112 16.61 14.13 0.35
CA THR A 112 17.40 13.36 1.33
C THR A 112 17.59 14.08 2.68
N THR A 113 17.44 15.39 2.70
CA THR A 113 17.58 16.19 3.94
C THR A 113 16.27 16.39 4.69
N GLN A 114 15.11 16.31 4.00
CA GLN A 114 13.81 16.47 4.63
C GLN A 114 13.37 15.17 5.33
N ARG A 115 12.80 15.30 6.55
CA ARG A 115 12.32 14.17 7.35
C ARG A 115 10.80 13.99 7.30
N ASP A 116 10.08 15.06 6.99
CA ASP A 116 8.61 15.11 7.01
C ASP A 116 8.06 15.46 5.63
N LEU A 117 8.50 14.72 4.61
CA LEU A 117 8.00 14.90 3.24
C LEU A 117 6.51 14.55 3.18
N PRO A 118 5.66 15.43 2.60
CA PRO A 118 4.21 15.24 2.60
C PRO A 118 3.79 14.19 1.56
N THR A 119 3.66 12.95 1.98
CA THR A 119 3.07 11.89 1.14
C THR A 119 1.59 11.69 1.44
N LEU A 120 0.90 10.95 0.57
CA LEU A 120 -0.53 10.71 0.70
C LEU A 120 -0.88 9.91 1.96
N MET A 121 -0.03 8.96 2.34
CA MET A 121 -0.24 8.10 3.51
C MET A 121 0.32 8.68 4.82
N GLY A 122 0.87 9.90 4.78
CA GLY A 122 1.46 10.56 5.94
C GLY A 122 2.90 11.04 5.68
N PRO A 123 3.56 11.62 6.70
CA PRO A 123 4.92 12.11 6.56
C PRO A 123 5.89 10.97 6.23
N ALA A 124 6.86 11.26 5.38
CA ALA A 124 7.88 10.31 4.94
C ALA A 124 9.27 10.96 4.91
N GLY A 125 10.30 10.14 4.85
CA GLY A 125 11.68 10.62 4.69
C GLY A 125 12.54 9.57 4.00
N PHE A 126 13.63 10.01 3.39
CA PHE A 126 14.60 9.08 2.80
C PHE A 126 15.65 8.65 3.84
N GLY A 127 15.88 7.33 3.93
CA GLY A 127 16.98 6.77 4.69
C GLY A 127 18.33 6.97 4.00
N ALA A 128 19.41 6.60 4.69
CA ALA A 128 20.78 6.75 4.19
C ALA A 128 21.02 6.02 2.84
N GLU A 129 20.31 4.94 2.59
CA GLU A 129 20.40 4.15 1.36
C GLU A 129 19.45 4.64 0.25
N GLY A 130 18.80 5.80 0.42
CA GLY A 130 17.85 6.34 -0.54
C GLY A 130 16.48 5.63 -0.54
N THR A 131 16.21 4.78 0.44
CA THR A 131 14.93 4.11 0.60
C THR A 131 13.92 5.03 1.27
N LEU A 132 12.75 5.22 0.66
CA LEU A 132 11.67 6.02 1.25
C LEU A 132 11.04 5.27 2.44
N GLN A 133 11.18 5.85 3.61
CA GLN A 133 10.54 5.40 4.84
C GLN A 133 9.23 6.15 5.02
N ARG A 134 8.12 5.43 5.07
CA ARG A 134 6.77 5.99 5.21
C ARG A 134 5.89 5.08 6.07
N PRO A 135 4.77 5.60 6.61
CA PRO A 135 3.80 4.77 7.29
C PRO A 135 3.27 3.65 6.39
N LEU A 136 3.09 2.48 6.97
CA LEU A 136 2.41 1.35 6.36
C LEU A 136 1.08 1.14 7.07
N VAL A 137 0.13 0.50 6.40
CA VAL A 137 -1.15 0.10 6.97
C VAL A 137 -1.20 -1.41 7.13
N LEU A 138 -1.83 -1.84 8.21
CA LEU A 138 -2.20 -3.24 8.39
C LEU A 138 -3.61 -3.44 7.89
N LEU A 139 -3.80 -4.44 7.05
CA LEU A 139 -5.08 -4.81 6.48
C LEU A 139 -5.45 -6.22 6.94
N GLN A 140 -6.71 -6.44 7.24
CA GLN A 140 -7.27 -7.74 7.55
C GLN A 140 -8.35 -8.11 6.53
N VAL A 141 -8.39 -9.38 6.15
CA VAL A 141 -9.53 -9.94 5.42
C VAL A 141 -10.65 -10.21 6.41
N LYS A 142 -11.79 -9.56 6.22
CA LYS A 142 -12.97 -9.73 7.05
C LYS A 142 -14.23 -9.80 6.21
N HIS A 143 -14.89 -10.97 6.23
CA HIS A 143 -16.13 -11.22 5.48
C HIS A 143 -15.98 -10.88 3.97
N GLY A 144 -14.88 -11.29 3.36
CA GLY A 144 -14.62 -11.06 1.93
C GLY A 144 -14.29 -9.61 1.56
N LYS A 145 -13.86 -8.79 2.52
CA LYS A 145 -13.40 -7.40 2.31
C LYS A 145 -12.08 -7.16 3.02
N PHE A 146 -11.34 -6.18 2.55
CA PHE A 146 -10.21 -5.64 3.31
C PHE A 146 -10.70 -4.60 4.30
N VAL A 147 -10.19 -4.67 5.51
CA VAL A 147 -10.46 -3.70 6.58
C VAL A 147 -9.11 -3.26 7.14
N GLN A 148 -8.91 -1.96 7.27
CA GLN A 148 -7.72 -1.42 7.92
C GLN A 148 -7.82 -1.68 9.42
N LEU A 149 -6.73 -2.18 10.00
CA LEU A 149 -6.55 -2.28 11.45
C LEU A 149 -5.93 -0.99 12.00
N ASP A 150 -6.41 -0.54 13.15
CA ASP A 150 -5.87 0.62 13.88
C ASP A 150 -4.59 0.27 14.63
#